data_09d801cac18462fb9454a46043cce9e1
#
_entry.id   09d801cac18462fb9454a46043cce9e1
#
_cell.length_a   1.000
_cell.length_b   1.000
_cell.length_c   1.000
_cell.angle_alpha   90.00
_cell.angle_beta   90.00
_cell.angle_gamma   90.00
#
_symmetry.space_group_name_H-M   'P 1'
#
loop_
_entity.id
_entity.type
_entity.pdbx_description
1 polymer ?
#
loop_
_entity_poly.entity_id
_entity_poly.type
_entity_poly.pdbx_seq_one_letter_code
_entity_poly.pdbx_strand_id
1 'polypeptide(L)'
;MRRISAISFILLLAFFSARSFASKPSSEDPDGFFSWEPTYSTPLGEPDEVNATISLHEAAAEKEFLILGASEIDAESICNFIWRHNPDFPKEIAEIYLTLGDVYGIRGDVAICQAIIETGWFKFADGTAVTLDQNNYCGLGVTRRGVKGASFDTIEDGVRAHLQHLYAYASTKKLPNGEPLLDPRFGLVMRGLAHTWHDLSNRWAMNPNYGNQIADLYNRLVKYSSSTQ
;
A
#
# COMPACT_ATOMS: atom_id res chain seq x y z
N MET A 1 -19.30 2.47 -49.83
CA MET A 1 -18.93 1.31 -49.03
C MET A 1 -17.67 1.62 -48.25
N ARG A 2 -17.77 2.06 -47.00
CA ARG A 2 -16.63 2.34 -46.10
C ARG A 2 -16.62 1.26 -45.02
N ARG A 3 -15.54 0.48 -44.96
CA ARG A 3 -15.36 -0.58 -43.96
C ARG A 3 -14.98 0.06 -42.63
N ILE A 4 -15.79 -0.20 -41.60
CA ILE A 4 -15.50 0.17 -40.22
C ILE A 4 -14.57 -0.91 -39.68
N SER A 5 -13.34 -0.50 -39.32
CA SER A 5 -12.36 -1.38 -38.68
C SER A 5 -12.67 -1.46 -37.21
N ALA A 6 -12.98 -2.63 -36.70
CA ALA A 6 -13.18 -2.92 -35.30
C ALA A 6 -11.82 -2.89 -34.57
N ILE A 7 -11.65 -1.91 -33.67
CA ILE A 7 -10.51 -1.86 -32.76
C ILE A 7 -10.77 -2.85 -31.63
N SER A 8 -10.02 -3.95 -31.70
CA SER A 8 -10.01 -4.99 -30.67
C SER A 8 -9.30 -4.44 -29.43
N PHE A 9 -10.08 -4.23 -28.36
CA PHE A 9 -9.56 -3.90 -27.03
C PHE A 9 -8.92 -5.16 -26.45
N ILE A 10 -7.60 -5.28 -26.56
CA ILE A 10 -6.84 -6.32 -25.87
C ILE A 10 -6.67 -5.85 -24.42
N LEU A 11 -7.46 -6.44 -23.54
CA LEU A 11 -7.30 -6.32 -22.09
C LEU A 11 -6.03 -7.11 -21.70
N LEU A 12 -4.92 -6.40 -21.54
CA LEU A 12 -3.65 -7.00 -21.14
C LEU A 12 -3.67 -7.22 -19.62
N LEU A 13 -4.08 -8.41 -19.20
CA LEU A 13 -3.94 -8.92 -17.85
C LEU A 13 -2.44 -9.07 -17.55
N ALA A 14 -1.88 -8.17 -16.74
CA ALA A 14 -0.55 -8.34 -16.20
C ALA A 14 -0.57 -9.46 -15.16
N PHE A 15 -0.16 -10.65 -15.56
CA PHE A 15 0.14 -11.75 -14.65
C PHE A 15 1.41 -11.42 -13.88
N PHE A 16 1.29 -10.86 -12.69
CA PHE A 16 2.36 -10.88 -11.71
C PHE A 16 2.34 -12.25 -11.03
N SER A 17 3.09 -13.19 -11.60
CA SER A 17 3.36 -14.46 -10.93
C SER A 17 4.32 -14.16 -9.77
N ALA A 18 3.78 -14.12 -8.56
CA ALA A 18 4.58 -14.12 -7.35
C ALA A 18 5.34 -15.44 -7.26
N ARG A 19 6.54 -15.51 -7.81
CA ARG A 19 7.49 -16.57 -7.45
C ARG A 19 7.99 -16.24 -6.07
N SER A 20 7.61 -17.08 -5.11
CA SER A 20 8.20 -17.21 -3.79
C SER A 20 9.73 -17.24 -3.92
N PHE A 21 10.39 -16.15 -3.58
CA PHE A 21 11.82 -16.17 -3.30
C PHE A 21 11.97 -16.50 -1.82
N ALA A 22 12.25 -17.75 -1.53
CA ALA A 22 12.74 -18.15 -0.24
C ALA A 22 14.16 -17.59 -0.08
N SER A 23 14.30 -16.42 0.48
CA SER A 23 15.54 -15.98 1.07
C SER A 23 15.69 -16.69 2.42
N LYS A 24 16.84 -17.31 2.63
CA LYS A 24 17.23 -17.96 3.87
C LYS A 24 17.12 -16.94 5.00
N PRO A 25 16.46 -17.23 6.14
CA PRO A 25 16.32 -16.26 7.22
C PRO A 25 17.71 -15.91 7.75
N SER A 26 18.05 -14.62 7.74
CA SER A 26 19.13 -14.10 8.57
C SER A 26 18.62 -14.13 10.02
N SER A 27 19.45 -14.58 10.95
CA SER A 27 19.14 -14.91 12.35
C SER A 27 18.80 -13.70 13.25
N GLU A 28 18.33 -12.58 12.70
CA GLU A 28 18.11 -11.33 13.41
C GLU A 28 16.88 -10.59 12.90
N ASP A 29 15.71 -11.24 12.86
CA ASP A 29 14.43 -10.54 12.73
C ASP A 29 13.75 -10.49 14.09
N PRO A 30 13.74 -9.35 14.78
CA PRO A 30 13.18 -9.24 16.13
C PRO A 30 11.67 -9.44 16.18
N ASP A 31 10.96 -9.46 15.05
CA ASP A 31 9.50 -9.53 14.98
C ASP A 31 8.95 -10.80 14.31
N GLY A 32 9.82 -11.73 13.84
CA GLY A 32 9.40 -13.02 13.28
C GLY A 32 8.55 -12.90 11.98
N PHE A 33 8.79 -11.90 11.16
CA PHE A 33 7.89 -11.51 10.05
C PHE A 33 7.99 -12.40 8.79
N PHE A 34 8.97 -13.30 8.68
CA PHE A 34 9.14 -14.16 7.50
C PHE A 34 9.12 -15.64 7.84
N SER A 35 7.96 -16.16 8.27
CA SER A 35 7.66 -17.58 8.08
C SER A 35 6.22 -17.69 7.61
N TRP A 36 6.03 -17.76 6.29
CA TRP A 36 4.76 -18.08 5.67
C TRP A 36 4.74 -19.58 5.36
N GLU A 37 4.10 -20.34 6.24
CA GLU A 37 3.68 -21.71 5.98
C GLU A 37 2.15 -21.75 6.00
N PRO A 38 1.48 -22.17 4.92
CA PRO A 38 0.03 -22.38 4.96
C PRO A 38 -0.26 -23.73 5.64
N THR A 39 -0.63 -23.72 6.91
CA THR A 39 -1.21 -24.89 7.54
C THR A 39 -2.70 -24.94 7.25
N TYR A 40 -3.08 -25.75 6.25
CA TYR A 40 -4.42 -26.28 6.13
C TYR A 40 -4.53 -27.50 7.03
N SER A 41 -5.33 -27.40 8.08
CA SER A 41 -6.22 -28.49 8.54
C SER A 41 -6.88 -28.15 9.87
N THR A 42 -8.17 -27.85 9.83
CA THR A 42 -9.08 -28.32 10.89
C THR A 42 -10.46 -28.59 10.29
N PRO A 43 -11.12 -29.70 10.66
CA PRO A 43 -12.45 -30.05 10.15
C PRO A 43 -13.51 -29.14 10.77
N LEU A 44 -14.50 -28.78 9.97
CA LEU A 44 -15.68 -28.02 10.36
C LEU A 44 -16.45 -28.74 11.48
N GLY A 45 -16.42 -28.20 12.69
CA GLY A 45 -17.41 -28.43 13.71
C GLY A 45 -18.62 -27.52 13.43
N GLU A 46 -19.83 -28.03 13.63
CA GLU A 46 -21.06 -27.26 13.49
C GLU A 46 -21.06 -26.06 14.45
N PRO A 47 -21.48 -24.83 14.02
CA PRO A 47 -21.49 -23.66 14.87
C PRO A 47 -22.67 -23.71 15.83
N ASP A 48 -22.38 -23.64 17.15
CA ASP A 48 -23.39 -23.39 18.17
C ASP A 48 -24.02 -22.01 17.96
N GLU A 49 -25.35 -21.92 17.98
CA GLU A 49 -26.14 -20.69 17.71
C GLU A 49 -25.80 -19.52 18.66
N VAL A 50 -25.21 -19.79 19.81
CA VAL A 50 -24.81 -18.76 20.80
C VAL A 50 -23.55 -18.00 20.34
N ASN A 51 -22.61 -18.66 19.64
CA ASN A 51 -21.41 -18.02 19.10
C ASN A 51 -21.71 -17.14 17.87
N ALA A 52 -22.76 -17.46 17.11
CA ALA A 52 -23.16 -16.67 15.95
C ALA A 52 -23.66 -15.28 16.33
N THR A 53 -24.35 -15.13 17.48
CA THR A 53 -24.89 -13.84 17.94
C THR A 53 -23.81 -12.92 18.49
N ILE A 54 -22.76 -13.47 19.12
CA ILE A 54 -21.60 -12.69 19.60
C ILE A 54 -20.74 -12.22 18.40
N SER A 55 -20.52 -13.10 17.43
CA SER A 55 -19.78 -12.79 16.21
C SER A 55 -20.45 -11.70 15.34
N LEU A 56 -21.78 -11.66 15.31
CA LEU A 56 -22.52 -10.62 14.60
C LEU A 56 -22.48 -9.24 15.29
N HIS A 57 -22.30 -9.21 16.62
CA HIS A 57 -22.16 -7.97 17.37
C HIS A 57 -20.72 -7.40 17.30
N GLU A 58 -19.70 -8.26 17.22
CA GLU A 58 -18.30 -7.85 17.03
C GLU A 58 -18.04 -7.43 15.58
N ALA A 59 -18.67 -8.06 14.58
CA ALA A 59 -18.57 -7.65 13.17
C ALA A 59 -19.22 -6.29 12.85
N ALA A 60 -20.08 -5.77 13.73
CA ALA A 60 -20.78 -4.49 13.53
C ALA A 60 -19.98 -3.25 13.95
N ALA A 61 -18.74 -3.39 14.42
CA ALA A 61 -17.90 -2.29 14.94
C ALA A 61 -16.49 -2.24 14.36
N GLU A 62 -16.17 -2.97 13.30
CA GLU A 62 -14.93 -2.71 12.57
C GLU A 62 -15.06 -1.37 11.85
N LYS A 63 -14.50 -0.32 12.48
CA LYS A 63 -14.35 1.00 11.86
C LYS A 63 -13.72 0.80 10.48
N GLU A 64 -14.44 1.13 9.43
CA GLU A 64 -13.93 1.01 8.06
C GLU A 64 -12.52 1.57 7.96
N PHE A 65 -11.59 0.78 7.46
CA PHE A 65 -10.19 1.19 7.28
C PHE A 65 -10.06 2.00 5.98
N LEU A 66 -10.52 3.27 6.06
CA LEU A 66 -10.62 4.17 4.91
C LEU A 66 -9.27 4.69 4.45
N ILE A 67 -9.13 4.90 3.13
CA ILE A 67 -7.97 5.59 2.54
C ILE A 67 -8.01 7.07 2.90
N LEU A 68 -9.20 7.69 2.80
CA LEU A 68 -9.39 9.09 3.17
C LEU A 68 -9.56 9.22 4.69
N GLY A 69 -8.85 10.18 5.28
CA GLY A 69 -8.89 10.47 6.71
C GLY A 69 -7.62 11.18 7.18
N ALA A 70 -7.62 11.61 8.43
CA ALA A 70 -6.45 12.18 9.08
C ALA A 70 -5.50 11.06 9.54
N SER A 71 -4.20 11.33 9.50
CA SER A 71 -3.18 10.46 10.09
C SER A 71 -3.32 10.40 11.61
N GLU A 72 -3.09 9.24 12.19
CA GLU A 72 -3.22 9.01 13.65
C GLU A 72 -1.84 8.82 14.32
N ILE A 73 -0.79 8.52 13.53
CA ILE A 73 0.57 8.27 14.01
C ILE A 73 1.50 9.40 13.53
N ASP A 74 2.31 9.91 14.44
CA ASP A 74 3.26 10.99 14.18
C ASP A 74 4.52 10.48 13.44
N ALA A 75 5.27 11.44 12.86
CA ALA A 75 6.46 11.15 12.06
C ALA A 75 7.59 10.51 12.89
N GLU A 76 7.73 10.85 14.16
CA GLU A 76 8.78 10.30 15.02
C GLU A 76 8.53 8.82 15.30
N SER A 77 7.29 8.45 15.65
CA SER A 77 6.88 7.06 15.84
C SER A 77 7.05 6.23 14.57
N ILE A 78 6.69 6.79 13.41
CA ILE A 78 6.89 6.14 12.10
C ILE A 78 8.39 5.91 11.84
N CYS A 79 9.23 6.93 12.03
CA CYS A 79 10.67 6.81 11.81
C CYS A 79 11.31 5.79 12.73
N ASN A 80 10.99 5.83 14.03
CA ASN A 80 11.51 4.88 15.01
C ASN A 80 11.13 3.45 14.66
N PHE A 81 9.91 3.23 14.14
CA PHE A 81 9.47 1.93 13.66
C PHE A 81 10.25 1.46 12.43
N ILE A 82 10.48 2.36 11.44
CA ILE A 82 11.20 2.01 10.20
C ILE A 82 12.70 1.80 10.48
N TRP A 83 13.33 2.60 11.35
CA TRP A 83 14.76 2.48 11.66
C TRP A 83 15.16 1.15 12.29
N ARG A 84 14.23 0.42 12.88
CA ARG A 84 14.47 -0.96 13.34
C ARG A 84 14.81 -1.91 12.18
N HIS A 85 14.37 -1.59 10.98
CA HIS A 85 14.55 -2.40 9.76
C HIS A 85 15.51 -1.74 8.76
N ASN A 86 15.53 -0.42 8.70
CA ASN A 86 16.39 0.39 7.84
C ASN A 86 16.90 1.62 8.60
N PRO A 87 18.06 1.53 9.27
CA PRO A 87 18.64 2.62 10.03
C PRO A 87 18.96 3.89 9.20
N ASP A 88 19.13 3.72 7.89
CA ASP A 88 19.45 4.81 6.96
C ASP A 88 18.21 5.51 6.39
N PHE A 89 17.01 5.15 6.86
CA PHE A 89 15.76 5.75 6.36
C PHE A 89 15.72 7.25 6.63
N PRO A 90 15.51 8.10 5.58
CA PRO A 90 15.43 9.55 5.73
C PRO A 90 14.14 9.98 6.43
N LYS A 91 14.28 10.65 7.59
CA LYS A 91 13.13 11.11 8.39
C LYS A 91 12.15 12.00 7.59
N GLU A 92 12.69 12.82 6.68
CA GLU A 92 11.90 13.72 5.84
C GLU A 92 10.80 13.01 5.04
N ILE A 93 11.00 11.75 4.66
CA ILE A 93 9.98 10.97 3.93
C ILE A 93 8.72 10.81 4.77
N ALA A 94 8.84 10.49 6.07
CA ALA A 94 7.68 10.35 6.96
C ALA A 94 6.97 11.69 7.15
N GLU A 95 7.72 12.77 7.33
CA GLU A 95 7.18 14.14 7.47
C GLU A 95 6.40 14.56 6.22
N ILE A 96 6.93 14.27 5.02
CA ILE A 96 6.29 14.58 3.74
C ILE A 96 5.01 13.75 3.56
N TYR A 97 5.02 12.44 3.90
CA TYR A 97 3.80 11.62 3.82
C TYR A 97 2.67 12.17 4.68
N LEU A 98 2.96 12.63 5.90
CA LEU A 98 1.95 13.20 6.78
C LEU A 98 1.46 14.57 6.26
N THR A 99 2.39 15.47 5.91
CA THR A 99 2.04 16.81 5.42
C THR A 99 1.22 16.76 4.14
N LEU A 100 1.65 15.98 3.15
CA LEU A 100 0.90 15.81 1.91
C LEU A 100 -0.36 14.97 2.11
N GLY A 101 -0.34 14.02 3.05
CA GLY A 101 -1.53 13.29 3.46
C GLY A 101 -2.65 14.25 3.88
N ASP A 102 -2.35 15.24 4.70
CA ASP A 102 -3.30 16.27 5.11
C ASP A 102 -3.81 17.11 3.93
N VAL A 103 -2.93 17.46 2.97
CA VAL A 103 -3.32 18.21 1.75
C VAL A 103 -4.34 17.44 0.92
N TYR A 104 -4.17 16.15 0.75
CA TYR A 104 -5.07 15.28 -0.04
C TYR A 104 -6.22 14.69 0.77
N GLY A 105 -6.21 14.87 2.10
CA GLY A 105 -7.14 14.21 3.01
C GLY A 105 -6.96 12.69 3.03
N ILE A 106 -5.73 12.19 2.87
CA ILE A 106 -5.36 10.77 2.86
C ILE A 106 -4.63 10.44 4.16
N ARG A 107 -4.86 9.26 4.69
CA ARG A 107 -4.11 8.70 5.80
C ARG A 107 -2.64 8.48 5.42
N GLY A 108 -1.79 9.51 5.62
CA GLY A 108 -0.36 9.47 5.31
C GLY A 108 0.39 8.41 6.11
N ASP A 109 -0.02 8.17 7.35
CA ASP A 109 0.49 7.13 8.25
C ASP A 109 0.24 5.71 7.74
N VAL A 110 -0.84 5.49 6.99
CA VAL A 110 -1.12 4.20 6.33
C VAL A 110 -0.48 4.15 4.94
N ALA A 111 -0.46 5.27 4.21
CA ALA A 111 0.20 5.34 2.90
C ALA A 111 1.70 5.00 2.97
N ILE A 112 2.38 5.43 4.04
CA ILE A 112 3.79 5.06 4.23
C ILE A 112 3.96 3.57 4.55
N CYS A 113 2.98 2.92 5.19
CA CYS A 113 2.99 1.46 5.36
C CYS A 113 2.89 0.74 4.01
N GLN A 114 2.09 1.25 3.08
CA GLN A 114 2.08 0.75 1.70
C GLN A 114 3.46 0.93 1.05
N ALA A 115 4.08 2.10 1.16
CA ALA A 115 5.42 2.33 0.63
C ALA A 115 6.48 1.40 1.22
N ILE A 116 6.40 1.07 2.52
CA ILE A 116 7.26 0.05 3.15
C ILE A 116 7.14 -1.30 2.43
N ILE A 117 5.92 -1.73 2.10
CA ILE A 117 5.69 -3.00 1.39
C ILE A 117 6.27 -2.94 -0.02
N GLU A 118 6.00 -1.87 -0.77
CA GLU A 118 6.40 -1.71 -2.18
C GLU A 118 7.92 -1.60 -2.37
N THR A 119 8.63 -1.03 -1.38
CA THR A 119 10.08 -0.75 -1.46
C THR A 119 10.93 -1.67 -0.60
N GLY A 120 10.31 -2.60 0.11
CA GLY A 120 11.02 -3.44 1.08
C GLY A 120 11.71 -2.62 2.16
N TRP A 121 10.93 -1.87 2.97
CA TRP A 121 11.42 -0.98 4.02
C TRP A 121 12.31 0.16 3.51
N PHE A 122 12.01 0.71 2.35
CA PHE A 122 12.81 1.75 1.68
C PHE A 122 14.27 1.34 1.41
N LYS A 123 14.56 0.04 1.38
CA LYS A 123 15.89 -0.49 1.05
C LYS A 123 16.09 -0.61 -0.45
N PHE A 124 15.03 -0.69 -1.23
CA PHE A 124 15.08 -0.87 -2.69
C PHE A 124 16.04 -2.00 -3.10
N ALA A 125 16.05 -3.08 -2.33
CA ALA A 125 16.92 -4.23 -2.55
C ALA A 125 16.52 -5.00 -3.82
N ASP A 126 17.36 -5.97 -4.21
CA ASP A 126 17.10 -6.82 -5.36
C ASP A 126 15.70 -7.45 -5.30
N GLY A 127 14.92 -7.24 -6.35
CA GLY A 127 13.54 -7.73 -6.48
C GLY A 127 12.46 -6.67 -6.35
N THR A 128 12.78 -5.45 -5.91
CA THR A 128 11.85 -4.32 -6.01
C THR A 128 11.70 -3.87 -7.48
N ALA A 129 10.52 -3.34 -7.80
CA ALA A 129 10.21 -2.91 -9.16
C ALA A 129 10.86 -1.57 -9.54
N VAL A 130 11.34 -0.83 -8.55
CA VAL A 130 11.93 0.51 -8.65
C VAL A 130 13.22 0.59 -7.84
N THR A 131 14.04 1.59 -8.12
CA THR A 131 15.33 1.84 -7.45
C THR A 131 15.28 3.15 -6.65
N LEU A 132 16.21 3.32 -5.71
CA LEU A 132 16.25 4.46 -4.79
C LEU A 132 16.30 5.81 -5.54
N ASP A 133 17.08 5.88 -6.63
CA ASP A 133 17.27 7.08 -7.44
C ASP A 133 16.02 7.53 -8.20
N GLN A 134 14.96 6.72 -8.22
CA GLN A 134 13.71 7.07 -8.88
C GLN A 134 12.76 7.88 -8.00
N ASN A 135 12.98 8.01 -6.71
CA ASN A 135 12.02 8.58 -5.74
C ASN A 135 10.59 8.02 -5.90
N ASN A 136 10.47 6.76 -6.31
CA ASN A 136 9.20 6.11 -6.59
C ASN A 136 8.89 5.10 -5.48
N TYR A 137 8.01 5.48 -4.58
CA TYR A 137 7.75 4.72 -3.35
C TYR A 137 6.63 3.69 -3.46
N CYS A 138 6.06 3.53 -4.66
CA CYS A 138 4.90 2.64 -4.85
C CYS A 138 4.91 1.86 -6.16
N GLY A 139 6.06 1.81 -6.84
CA GLY A 139 6.19 1.09 -8.12
C GLY A 139 5.38 1.71 -9.25
N LEU A 140 5.07 3.01 -9.18
CA LEU A 140 4.22 3.69 -10.15
C LEU A 140 4.80 3.61 -11.57
N GLY A 141 3.95 3.20 -12.53
CA GLY A 141 4.38 3.04 -13.94
C GLY A 141 5.05 1.71 -14.27
N VAL A 142 5.32 0.84 -13.30
CA VAL A 142 5.78 -0.53 -13.55
C VAL A 142 4.61 -1.37 -14.05
N THR A 143 4.58 -1.65 -15.35
CA THR A 143 3.48 -2.41 -15.99
C THR A 143 3.81 -3.88 -16.22
N ARG A 144 5.08 -4.26 -16.16
CA ARG A 144 5.56 -5.64 -16.32
C ARG A 144 7.01 -5.75 -15.83
N ARG A 145 7.48 -6.97 -15.61
CA ARG A 145 8.89 -7.23 -15.25
C ARG A 145 9.85 -6.62 -16.29
N GLY A 146 10.87 -5.89 -15.81
CA GLY A 146 11.90 -5.25 -16.65
C GLY A 146 11.48 -3.90 -17.24
N VAL A 147 10.27 -3.42 -16.95
CA VAL A 147 9.88 -2.03 -17.28
C VAL A 147 10.30 -1.13 -16.13
N LYS A 148 11.09 -0.12 -16.44
CA LYS A 148 11.44 0.94 -15.49
C LYS A 148 10.17 1.73 -15.15
N GLY A 149 9.83 1.84 -13.88
CA GLY A 149 8.74 2.69 -13.39
C GLY A 149 9.00 4.18 -13.61
N ALA A 150 8.06 5.02 -13.20
CA ALA A 150 8.23 6.46 -13.18
C ALA A 150 9.43 6.86 -12.31
N SER A 151 10.05 7.98 -12.63
CA SER A 151 11.08 8.63 -11.80
C SER A 151 10.64 10.06 -11.50
N PHE A 152 10.91 10.52 -10.29
CA PHE A 152 10.55 11.84 -9.80
C PHE A 152 11.81 12.59 -9.38
N ASP A 153 11.82 13.92 -9.58
CA ASP A 153 13.01 14.74 -9.36
C ASP A 153 13.34 14.87 -7.87
N THR A 154 12.33 14.86 -7.02
CA THR A 154 12.48 15.01 -5.56
C THR A 154 11.74 13.93 -4.79
N ILE A 155 12.11 13.73 -3.53
CA ILE A 155 11.38 12.89 -2.56
C ILE A 155 9.91 13.34 -2.48
N GLU A 156 9.68 14.66 -2.38
CA GLU A 156 8.34 15.24 -2.27
C GLU A 156 7.48 14.92 -3.51
N ASP A 157 8.04 15.03 -4.71
CA ASP A 157 7.32 14.69 -5.95
C ASP A 157 6.92 13.22 -6.00
N GLY A 158 7.81 12.34 -5.57
CA GLY A 158 7.52 10.91 -5.51
C GLY A 158 6.42 10.55 -4.51
N VAL A 159 6.45 11.12 -3.31
CA VAL A 159 5.39 10.96 -2.30
C VAL A 159 4.08 11.57 -2.80
N ARG A 160 4.14 12.76 -3.40
CA ARG A 160 2.99 13.44 -4.00
C ARG A 160 2.33 12.57 -5.08
N ALA A 161 3.11 12.01 -6.00
CA ALA A 161 2.59 11.13 -7.04
C ALA A 161 1.94 9.87 -6.46
N HIS A 162 2.51 9.27 -5.42
CA HIS A 162 1.92 8.14 -4.71
C HIS A 162 0.56 8.51 -4.10
N LEU A 163 0.48 9.61 -3.34
CA LEU A 163 -0.76 10.07 -2.72
C LEU A 163 -1.80 10.47 -3.77
N GLN A 164 -1.40 11.06 -4.89
CA GLN A 164 -2.32 11.34 -6.01
C GLN A 164 -2.90 10.06 -6.60
N HIS A 165 -2.12 8.99 -6.70
CA HIS A 165 -2.61 7.71 -7.19
C HIS A 165 -3.63 7.09 -6.23
N LEU A 166 -3.37 7.15 -4.92
CA LEU A 166 -4.33 6.77 -3.88
C LEU A 166 -5.60 7.63 -3.94
N TYR A 167 -5.44 8.95 -4.13
CA TYR A 167 -6.57 9.87 -4.27
C TYR A 167 -7.42 9.55 -5.51
N ALA A 168 -6.78 9.12 -6.60
CA ALA A 168 -7.51 8.68 -7.79
C ALA A 168 -8.38 7.45 -7.50
N TYR A 169 -7.87 6.48 -6.73
CA TYR A 169 -8.66 5.32 -6.31
C TYR A 169 -9.79 5.68 -5.35
N ALA A 170 -9.52 6.56 -4.36
CA ALA A 170 -10.44 6.84 -3.27
C ALA A 170 -11.47 7.94 -3.59
N SER A 171 -11.26 8.76 -4.64
CA SER A 171 -12.06 9.95 -4.89
C SER A 171 -12.29 10.24 -6.37
N THR A 172 -13.49 10.74 -6.69
CA THR A 172 -13.80 11.30 -8.02
C THR A 172 -13.58 12.81 -8.08
N LYS A 173 -13.29 13.48 -6.95
CA LYS A 173 -13.06 14.92 -6.86
C LYS A 173 -11.79 15.33 -7.61
N LYS A 174 -11.72 16.56 -8.08
CA LYS A 174 -10.48 17.16 -8.61
C LYS A 174 -9.41 17.17 -7.51
N LEU A 175 -8.15 17.22 -7.93
CA LEU A 175 -7.06 17.47 -6.99
C LEU A 175 -7.30 18.76 -6.20
N PRO A 176 -6.78 18.88 -4.96
CA PRO A 176 -6.83 20.11 -4.19
C PRO A 176 -6.28 21.29 -4.99
N ASN A 177 -6.81 22.50 -4.72
CA ASN A 177 -6.42 23.70 -5.46
C ASN A 177 -4.91 23.99 -5.29
N GLY A 178 -4.24 24.26 -6.40
CA GLY A 178 -2.82 24.57 -6.43
C GLY A 178 -1.91 23.35 -6.56
N GLU A 179 -2.45 22.12 -6.42
CA GLU A 179 -1.65 20.91 -6.54
C GLU A 179 -1.32 20.58 -8.01
N PRO A 180 -0.03 20.44 -8.37
CA PRO A 180 0.37 19.97 -9.69
C PRO A 180 -0.01 18.51 -9.85
N LEU A 181 -0.35 18.08 -11.06
CA LEU A 181 -0.55 16.66 -11.37
C LEU A 181 0.80 16.02 -11.70
N LEU A 182 1.30 15.17 -10.80
CA LEU A 182 2.56 14.44 -10.97
C LEU A 182 2.37 12.96 -11.25
N ASP A 183 1.25 12.36 -10.82
CA ASP A 183 0.96 10.97 -11.11
C ASP A 183 0.65 10.76 -12.60
N PRO A 184 1.55 10.08 -13.38
CA PRO A 184 1.33 9.86 -14.82
C PRO A 184 0.18 8.88 -15.07
N ARG A 185 -0.33 8.21 -14.06
CA ARG A 185 -1.40 7.21 -14.16
C ARG A 185 -2.72 7.69 -13.55
N PHE A 186 -2.79 8.90 -13.04
CA PHE A 186 -3.97 9.45 -12.37
C PHE A 186 -5.27 9.29 -13.17
N GLY A 187 -5.21 9.51 -14.48
CA GLY A 187 -6.36 9.37 -15.39
C GLY A 187 -6.56 7.96 -15.93
N LEU A 188 -5.70 7.00 -15.58
CA LEU A 188 -5.77 5.63 -16.09
C LEU A 188 -6.49 4.67 -15.12
N VAL A 189 -6.70 5.06 -13.88
CA VAL A 189 -7.49 4.27 -12.93
C VAL A 189 -8.97 4.64 -13.02
N MET A 190 -9.84 3.67 -12.77
CA MET A 190 -11.26 3.96 -12.56
C MET A 190 -11.40 4.63 -11.21
N ARG A 191 -11.71 5.92 -11.24
CA ARG A 191 -11.69 6.78 -10.06
C ARG A 191 -12.82 6.47 -9.10
N GLY A 192 -12.53 6.59 -7.78
CA GLY A 192 -13.51 6.43 -6.72
C GLY A 192 -13.98 4.98 -6.49
N LEU A 193 -13.23 3.97 -6.94
CA LEU A 193 -13.62 2.56 -6.78
C LEU A 193 -12.97 1.84 -5.60
N ALA A 194 -12.09 2.50 -4.86
CA ALA A 194 -11.48 1.94 -3.66
C ALA A 194 -11.58 2.98 -2.53
N HIS A 195 -12.48 2.79 -1.60
CA HIS A 195 -12.65 3.69 -0.46
C HIS A 195 -11.84 3.25 0.75
N THR A 196 -11.61 1.96 0.86
CA THR A 196 -10.83 1.33 1.94
C THR A 196 -9.48 0.85 1.43
N TRP A 197 -8.52 0.65 2.35
CA TRP A 197 -7.25 0.02 2.03
C TRP A 197 -7.43 -1.42 1.57
N HIS A 198 -8.47 -2.13 2.04
CA HIS A 198 -8.80 -3.48 1.58
C HIS A 198 -9.26 -3.51 0.12
N ASP A 199 -9.93 -2.46 -0.35
CA ASP A 199 -10.36 -2.35 -1.74
C ASP A 199 -9.22 -2.28 -2.75
N LEU A 200 -7.99 -2.00 -2.30
CA LEU A 200 -6.79 -2.02 -3.15
C LEU A 200 -6.38 -3.45 -3.55
N SER A 201 -6.86 -4.47 -2.86
CA SER A 201 -6.66 -5.88 -3.24
C SER A 201 -7.22 -6.14 -4.63
N ASN A 202 -6.43 -6.78 -5.50
CA ASN A 202 -6.75 -7.04 -6.92
C ASN A 202 -7.01 -5.78 -7.78
N ARG A 203 -6.77 -4.57 -7.24
CA ARG A 203 -6.84 -3.29 -7.98
C ARG A 203 -5.48 -2.62 -8.09
N TRP A 204 -4.82 -2.41 -6.97
CA TRP A 204 -3.44 -1.91 -6.93
C TRP A 204 -2.44 -3.01 -7.27
N ALA A 205 -2.49 -4.11 -6.57
CA ALA A 205 -1.70 -5.31 -6.80
C ALA A 205 -2.61 -6.51 -7.06
N MET A 206 -2.19 -7.42 -7.94
CA MET A 206 -2.90 -8.69 -8.23
C MET A 206 -2.69 -9.69 -7.07
N ASN A 207 -2.97 -9.25 -5.86
CA ASN A 207 -2.86 -10.01 -4.63
C ASN A 207 -4.16 -9.81 -3.82
N PRO A 208 -4.97 -10.84 -3.58
CA PRO A 208 -6.21 -10.73 -2.83
C PRO A 208 -6.01 -10.33 -1.36
N ASN A 209 -4.81 -10.55 -0.81
CA ASN A 209 -4.47 -10.20 0.57
C ASN A 209 -3.74 -8.87 0.70
N TYR A 210 -3.63 -8.08 -0.36
CA TYR A 210 -2.82 -6.86 -0.37
C TYR A 210 -3.28 -5.85 0.68
N GLY A 211 -4.58 -5.57 0.76
CA GLY A 211 -5.13 -4.67 1.77
C GLY A 211 -4.93 -5.17 3.20
N ASN A 212 -5.01 -6.50 3.42
CA ASN A 212 -4.71 -7.10 4.73
C ASN A 212 -3.24 -6.92 5.10
N GLN A 213 -2.31 -7.04 4.16
CA GLN A 213 -0.88 -6.80 4.42
C GLN A 213 -0.62 -5.36 4.87
N ILE A 214 -1.31 -4.38 4.25
CA ILE A 214 -1.23 -2.98 4.68
C ILE A 214 -1.79 -2.81 6.09
N ALA A 215 -2.97 -3.38 6.36
CA ALA A 215 -3.62 -3.32 7.67
C ALA A 215 -2.78 -3.96 8.78
N ASP A 216 -2.21 -5.12 8.52
CA ASP A 216 -1.33 -5.83 9.47
C ASP A 216 -0.08 -5.01 9.79
N LEU A 217 0.55 -4.40 8.79
CA LEU A 217 1.72 -3.55 9.00
C LEU A 217 1.35 -2.29 9.79
N TYR A 218 0.21 -1.66 9.45
CA TYR A 218 -0.28 -0.50 10.19
C TYR A 218 -0.60 -0.85 11.65
N ASN A 219 -1.26 -1.97 11.92
CA ASN A 219 -1.53 -2.43 13.28
C ASN A 219 -0.25 -2.66 14.10
N ARG A 220 0.82 -3.16 13.46
CA ARG A 220 2.14 -3.28 14.10
C ARG A 220 2.75 -1.92 14.42
N LEU A 221 2.62 -0.93 13.52
CA LEU A 221 3.05 0.44 13.76
C LEU A 221 2.29 1.06 14.94
N VAL A 222 0.96 0.92 14.98
CA VAL A 222 0.12 1.40 16.10
C VAL A 222 0.55 0.79 17.42
N LYS A 223 0.72 -0.54 17.46
CA LYS A 223 1.18 -1.25 18.66
C LYS A 223 2.55 -0.76 19.11
N TYR A 224 3.47 -0.54 18.19
CA TYR A 224 4.80 -0.01 18.48
C TYR A 224 4.72 1.41 19.06
N SER A 225 3.99 2.33 18.42
CA SER A 225 3.80 3.70 18.88
C SER A 225 3.23 3.75 20.30
N SER A 226 2.21 2.92 20.59
CA SER A 226 1.59 2.85 21.95
C SER A 226 2.52 2.28 23.02
N SER A 227 3.55 1.52 22.66
CA SER A 227 4.49 0.91 23.61
C SER A 227 5.70 1.78 23.94
N THR A 228 5.89 2.87 23.19
CA THR A 228 7.06 3.78 23.32
C THR A 228 6.69 5.15 23.91
N GLN A 229 5.42 5.40 24.16
CA GLN A 229 4.90 6.55 24.92
C GLN A 229 4.84 6.23 26.42
#